data_d79171c8c8ffb15c29d574889a41490a
#
_entry.id   d79171c8c8ffb15c29d574889a41490a
#
_cell.length_a   1.000
_cell.length_b   1.000
_cell.length_c   1.000
_cell.angle_alpha   90.00
_cell.angle_beta   90.00
_cell.angle_gamma   90.00
#
_symmetry.space_group_name_H-M   'P 1'
#
loop_
_entity.id
_entity.type
_entity.pdbx_description
1 polymer ?
#
loop_
_entity_poly.entity_id
_entity_poly.type
_entity_poly.pdbx_seq_one_letter_code
_entity_poly.pdbx_strand_id
1 'polypeptide(L)'
;VKIMASTFSSDLKLEIVATGEKAGLWGTITNTNLQILEQSASGYQEIDMAGASVTLLLSDGATSNGKNFYLKLSGTLAGDRTLTMPSGSERVWIISDETVRGTSNRTLSVLTASGTSQPVPPGATLLCVSDGTNTTTRIIEKGYATITDSNSPYAAVAGAQIFANTTANPIEIDLPSSPAV
;
A
#
# COMPACT_ATOMS: atom_id res chain seq x y z
N VAL A 1 -20.63 21.58 33.89
CA VAL A 1 -20.57 20.22 33.35
C VAL A 1 -19.29 20.15 32.53
N LYS A 2 -18.32 19.32 32.97
CA LYS A 2 -17.09 19.08 32.22
C LYS A 2 -17.46 18.20 31.02
N ILE A 3 -17.52 18.77 29.83
CA ILE A 3 -17.68 18.00 28.61
C ILE A 3 -16.34 17.28 28.39
N MET A 4 -16.32 15.98 28.59
CA MET A 4 -15.16 15.17 28.22
C MET A 4 -15.25 14.89 26.70
N ALA A 5 -14.21 15.24 25.96
CA ALA A 5 -14.16 14.96 24.53
C ALA A 5 -14.05 13.45 24.31
N SER A 6 -14.72 12.92 23.27
CA SER A 6 -14.52 11.56 22.80
C SER A 6 -13.04 11.27 22.57
N THR A 7 -12.64 10.05 22.85
CA THR A 7 -11.31 9.52 22.51
C THR A 7 -11.42 8.56 21.33
N PHE A 8 -10.28 8.15 20.79
CA PHE A 8 -10.27 7.23 19.65
C PHE A 8 -9.35 6.04 19.95
N SER A 9 -9.72 4.87 19.42
CA SER A 9 -8.87 3.68 19.53
C SER A 9 -7.53 3.89 18.78
N SER A 10 -6.46 3.23 19.24
CA SER A 10 -5.10 3.45 18.73
C SER A 10 -4.97 3.13 17.25
N ASP A 11 -5.51 1.99 16.80
CA ASP A 11 -5.20 1.45 15.47
C ASP A 11 -6.29 1.74 14.44
N LEU A 12 -7.55 1.48 14.78
CA LEU A 12 -8.66 1.69 13.86
C LEU A 12 -9.25 3.10 13.94
N LYS A 13 -8.86 3.89 14.96
CA LYS A 13 -9.40 5.24 15.18
C LYS A 13 -10.93 5.23 15.32
N LEU A 14 -11.47 4.21 16.01
CA LEU A 14 -12.88 4.14 16.38
C LEU A 14 -13.20 5.20 17.44
N GLU A 15 -14.32 5.88 17.32
CA GLU A 15 -14.75 6.83 18.34
C GLU A 15 -15.21 6.09 19.59
N ILE A 16 -14.59 6.39 20.73
CA ILE A 16 -14.90 5.85 22.04
C ILE A 16 -15.64 6.94 22.80
N VAL A 17 -16.95 6.77 22.93
CA VAL A 17 -17.84 7.75 23.58
C VAL A 17 -17.83 7.54 25.08
N ALA A 18 -17.54 8.60 25.84
CA ALA A 18 -17.62 8.55 27.29
C ALA A 18 -19.08 8.51 27.79
N THR A 19 -19.29 7.92 28.97
CA THR A 19 -20.63 7.83 29.57
C THR A 19 -21.25 9.23 29.75
N GLY A 20 -22.45 9.39 29.22
CA GLY A 20 -23.21 10.66 29.29
C GLY A 20 -22.89 11.65 28.17
N GLU A 21 -21.98 11.32 27.25
CA GLU A 21 -21.70 12.13 26.06
C GLU A 21 -22.57 11.74 24.86
N LYS A 22 -22.61 12.66 23.86
CA LYS A 22 -23.18 12.41 22.52
C LYS A 22 -24.65 11.95 22.55
N ALA A 23 -25.45 12.48 23.49
CA ALA A 23 -26.88 12.18 23.52
C ALA A 23 -27.54 12.44 22.16
N GLY A 24 -28.27 11.45 21.64
CA GLY A 24 -28.88 11.50 20.32
C GLY A 24 -27.96 11.16 19.13
N LEU A 25 -26.64 11.02 19.35
CA LEU A 25 -25.68 10.69 18.29
C LEU A 25 -25.16 9.25 18.34
N TRP A 26 -25.56 8.48 19.34
CA TRP A 26 -25.11 7.09 19.55
C TRP A 26 -25.27 6.21 18.32
N GLY A 27 -26.42 6.27 17.67
CA GLY A 27 -26.69 5.48 16.45
C GLY A 27 -25.73 5.84 15.32
N THR A 28 -25.47 7.13 15.11
CA THR A 28 -24.55 7.60 14.06
C THR A 28 -23.12 7.14 14.36
N ILE A 29 -22.64 7.32 15.58
CA ILE A 29 -21.28 6.92 15.97
C ILE A 29 -21.10 5.42 15.88
N THR A 30 -22.06 4.63 16.35
CA THR A 30 -22.05 3.17 16.27
C THR A 30 -22.00 2.72 14.81
N ASN A 31 -22.84 3.27 13.94
CA ASN A 31 -22.85 2.93 12.52
C ASN A 31 -21.53 3.30 11.84
N THR A 32 -20.97 4.47 12.15
CA THR A 32 -19.65 4.87 11.61
C THR A 32 -18.54 3.92 12.09
N ASN A 33 -18.53 3.53 13.35
CA ASN A 33 -17.58 2.55 13.87
C ASN A 33 -17.72 1.19 13.18
N LEU A 34 -18.97 0.72 12.94
CA LEU A 34 -19.20 -0.52 12.18
C LEU A 34 -18.70 -0.42 10.75
N GLN A 35 -18.90 0.72 10.07
CA GLN A 35 -18.36 0.97 8.72
C GLN A 35 -16.81 0.95 8.71
N ILE A 36 -16.17 1.50 9.73
CA ILE A 36 -14.71 1.44 9.88
C ILE A 36 -14.24 -0.01 10.06
N LEU A 37 -14.95 -0.81 10.87
CA LEU A 37 -14.64 -2.23 11.05
C LEU A 37 -14.82 -3.01 9.74
N GLU A 38 -15.91 -2.78 9.03
CA GLU A 38 -16.14 -3.38 7.72
C GLU A 38 -15.03 -3.01 6.72
N GLN A 39 -14.69 -1.71 6.63
CA GLN A 39 -13.60 -1.23 5.79
C GLN A 39 -12.27 -1.90 6.14
N SER A 40 -12.00 -2.12 7.43
CA SER A 40 -10.77 -2.73 7.92
C SER A 40 -10.70 -4.24 7.67
N ALA A 41 -11.84 -4.90 7.57
CA ALA A 41 -11.93 -6.35 7.36
C ALA A 41 -12.01 -6.75 5.87
N SER A 42 -12.69 -5.93 5.05
CA SER A 42 -13.02 -6.26 3.65
C SER A 42 -12.88 -5.08 2.69
N GLY A 43 -12.44 -3.92 3.17
CA GLY A 43 -12.33 -2.73 2.35
C GLY A 43 -11.28 -2.87 1.24
N TYR A 44 -11.66 -2.42 0.05
CA TYR A 44 -10.82 -2.37 -1.15
C TYR A 44 -10.62 -0.92 -1.56
N GLN A 45 -9.37 -0.57 -1.90
CA GLN A 45 -9.03 0.76 -2.41
C GLN A 45 -8.08 0.64 -3.59
N GLU A 46 -8.43 1.25 -4.71
CA GLU A 46 -7.50 1.49 -5.80
C GLU A 46 -6.79 2.84 -5.57
N ILE A 47 -5.46 2.83 -5.76
CA ILE A 47 -4.57 3.97 -5.55
C ILE A 47 -3.78 4.19 -6.82
N ASP A 48 -4.01 5.34 -7.47
CA ASP A 48 -3.23 5.74 -8.64
C ASP A 48 -1.87 6.30 -8.22
N MET A 49 -0.81 5.62 -8.67
CA MET A 49 0.60 5.97 -8.41
C MET A 49 1.26 6.69 -9.61
N ALA A 50 0.54 6.96 -10.69
CA ALA A 50 1.11 7.54 -11.92
C ALA A 50 1.76 8.91 -11.68
N GLY A 51 1.01 9.83 -11.07
CA GLY A 51 1.39 11.24 -10.95
C GLY A 51 2.32 11.55 -9.77
N ALA A 52 2.12 10.94 -8.62
CA ALA A 52 2.82 11.28 -7.36
C ALA A 52 2.92 10.09 -6.41
N SER A 53 3.80 10.21 -5.41
CA SER A 53 3.79 9.36 -4.21
C SER A 53 2.53 9.64 -3.38
N VAL A 54 1.99 8.62 -2.74
CA VAL A 54 0.73 8.71 -2.00
C VAL A 54 0.95 8.44 -0.51
N THR A 55 0.33 9.25 0.34
CA THR A 55 0.30 9.02 1.79
C THR A 55 -1.09 8.58 2.20
N LEU A 56 -1.17 7.44 2.89
CA LEU A 56 -2.40 6.91 3.45
C LEU A 56 -2.71 7.57 4.79
N LEU A 57 -3.99 7.81 5.04
CA LEU A 57 -4.47 8.47 6.25
C LEU A 57 -5.34 7.53 7.08
N LEU A 58 -5.27 7.70 8.40
CA LEU A 58 -6.20 7.13 9.38
C LEU A 58 -6.93 8.28 10.07
N SER A 59 -8.14 8.56 9.59
CA SER A 59 -8.97 9.62 10.17
C SER A 59 -9.66 9.16 11.44
N ASP A 60 -9.65 9.98 12.48
CA ASP A 60 -10.34 9.72 13.75
C ASP A 60 -11.86 9.65 13.52
N GLY A 61 -12.51 8.58 13.97
CA GLY A 61 -13.96 8.40 13.92
C GLY A 61 -14.57 8.49 12.51
N ALA A 62 -13.81 8.24 11.46
CA ALA A 62 -14.28 8.29 10.06
C ALA A 62 -13.59 7.25 9.19
N THR A 63 -14.20 6.88 8.07
CA THR A 63 -13.54 6.09 7.02
C THR A 63 -12.41 6.87 6.39
N SER A 64 -11.37 6.19 5.91
CA SER A 64 -10.22 6.82 5.24
C SER A 64 -9.44 5.80 4.41
N ASN A 65 -8.65 6.27 3.44
CA ASN A 65 -7.95 5.39 2.49
C ASN A 65 -7.01 4.38 3.15
N GLY A 66 -6.36 4.73 4.26
CA GLY A 66 -5.47 3.83 5.00
C GLY A 66 -6.19 2.75 5.81
N LYS A 67 -7.52 2.82 5.94
CA LYS A 67 -8.30 1.82 6.69
C LYS A 67 -8.71 0.60 5.85
N ASN A 68 -8.59 0.66 4.53
CA ASN A 68 -8.90 -0.47 3.66
C ASN A 68 -7.92 -1.62 3.89
N PHE A 69 -8.43 -2.85 3.81
CA PHE A 69 -7.64 -4.06 3.99
C PHE A 69 -6.82 -4.39 2.74
N TYR A 70 -7.42 -4.22 1.55
CA TYR A 70 -6.77 -4.50 0.27
C TYR A 70 -6.52 -3.19 -0.48
N LEU A 71 -5.26 -3.00 -0.90
CA LEU A 71 -4.81 -1.84 -1.64
C LEU A 71 -4.29 -2.29 -3.01
N LYS A 72 -4.96 -1.86 -4.07
CA LYS A 72 -4.52 -2.07 -5.44
C LYS A 72 -3.77 -0.82 -5.90
N LEU A 73 -2.50 -0.96 -6.26
CA LEU A 73 -1.70 0.13 -6.82
C LEU A 73 -1.78 0.07 -8.34
N SER A 74 -2.13 1.18 -8.99
CA SER A 74 -2.34 1.25 -10.43
C SER A 74 -1.62 2.46 -11.05
N GLY A 75 -1.66 2.53 -12.38
CA GLY A 75 -1.12 3.62 -13.17
C GLY A 75 0.28 3.40 -13.71
N THR A 76 0.65 4.17 -14.74
CA THR A 76 2.00 4.16 -15.33
C THR A 76 2.88 5.14 -14.57
N LEU A 77 3.95 4.65 -13.94
CA LEU A 77 4.81 5.48 -13.11
C LEU A 77 5.60 6.49 -13.94
N ALA A 78 5.37 7.77 -13.72
CA ALA A 78 6.15 8.86 -14.33
C ALA A 78 7.52 9.08 -13.64
N GLY A 79 7.74 8.49 -12.47
CA GLY A 79 8.97 8.54 -11.68
C GLY A 79 8.96 7.47 -10.61
N ASP A 80 10.01 7.40 -9.79
CA ASP A 80 10.02 6.56 -8.60
C ASP A 80 8.92 7.01 -7.65
N ARG A 81 8.23 6.05 -7.02
CA ARG A 81 7.07 6.31 -6.17
C ARG A 81 7.17 5.62 -4.82
N THR A 82 6.53 6.24 -3.87
CA THR A 82 6.42 5.73 -2.50
C THR A 82 4.97 5.73 -2.05
N LEU A 83 4.52 4.62 -1.51
CA LEU A 83 3.29 4.53 -0.74
C LEU A 83 3.65 4.69 0.74
N THR A 84 3.29 5.82 1.34
CA THR A 84 3.53 6.06 2.77
C THR A 84 2.37 5.54 3.59
N MET A 85 2.66 4.56 4.43
CA MET A 85 1.71 3.94 5.34
C MET A 85 1.52 4.80 6.59
N PRO A 86 0.35 4.76 7.23
CA PRO A 86 0.12 5.49 8.47
C PRO A 86 1.08 5.04 9.56
N SER A 87 1.64 5.99 10.30
CA SER A 87 2.44 5.73 11.51
C SER A 87 1.55 5.73 12.77
N GLY A 88 2.05 5.13 13.86
CA GLY A 88 1.35 5.07 15.15
C GLY A 88 0.14 4.12 15.18
N SER A 89 0.08 3.17 14.24
CA SER A 89 -0.98 2.16 14.17
C SER A 89 -0.40 0.80 13.79
N GLU A 90 -0.74 -0.23 14.55
CA GLU A 90 -0.38 -1.61 14.27
C GLU A 90 -1.44 -2.22 13.34
N ARG A 91 -1.06 -2.56 12.11
CA ARG A 91 -2.00 -3.01 11.09
C ARG A 91 -1.37 -3.93 10.06
N VAL A 92 -2.28 -4.61 9.35
CA VAL A 92 -1.95 -5.46 8.21
C VAL A 92 -2.72 -4.97 6.98
N TRP A 93 -2.05 -4.96 5.83
CA TRP A 93 -2.63 -4.71 4.52
C TRP A 93 -2.19 -5.77 3.53
N ILE A 94 -3.03 -6.04 2.55
CA ILE A 94 -2.63 -6.72 1.32
C ILE A 94 -2.44 -5.63 0.26
N ILE A 95 -1.28 -5.61 -0.38
CA ILE A 95 -0.94 -4.61 -1.40
C ILE A 95 -0.67 -5.36 -2.71
N SER A 96 -1.47 -5.12 -3.74
CA SER A 96 -1.26 -5.64 -5.09
C SER A 96 -0.67 -4.56 -5.98
N ASP A 97 0.47 -4.84 -6.59
CA ASP A 97 1.10 -3.94 -7.53
C ASP A 97 0.66 -4.25 -8.97
N GLU A 98 -0.21 -3.43 -9.50
CA GLU A 98 -0.63 -3.45 -10.91
C GLU A 98 -0.11 -2.21 -11.67
N THR A 99 0.93 -1.56 -11.16
CA THR A 99 1.54 -0.41 -11.83
C THR A 99 2.40 -0.84 -13.01
N VAL A 100 2.46 0.02 -14.01
CA VAL A 100 3.39 -0.12 -15.14
C VAL A 100 4.64 0.70 -14.86
N ARG A 101 5.82 0.06 -14.86
CA ARG A 101 7.10 0.74 -14.51
C ARG A 101 7.63 1.65 -15.61
N GLY A 102 7.09 1.56 -16.82
CA GLY A 102 7.58 2.28 -17.99
C GLY A 102 8.96 1.79 -18.45
N THR A 103 9.52 2.46 -19.45
CA THR A 103 10.81 2.08 -20.06
C THR A 103 12.02 2.37 -19.16
N SER A 104 11.87 3.21 -18.13
CA SER A 104 12.96 3.61 -17.22
C SER A 104 13.04 2.77 -15.96
N ASN A 105 12.37 1.61 -15.91
CA ASN A 105 12.37 0.68 -14.78
C ASN A 105 12.17 1.38 -13.41
N ARG A 106 11.10 2.16 -13.30
CA ARG A 106 10.79 2.96 -12.10
C ARG A 106 10.58 2.08 -10.88
N THR A 107 11.00 2.57 -9.72
CA THR A 107 10.85 1.88 -8.44
C THR A 107 9.56 2.28 -7.73
N LEU A 108 9.02 1.33 -6.97
CA LEU A 108 7.94 1.55 -6.03
C LEU A 108 8.35 0.99 -4.68
N SER A 109 8.08 1.73 -3.63
CA SER A 109 8.39 1.32 -2.27
C SER A 109 7.26 1.63 -1.31
N VAL A 110 7.25 0.92 -0.18
CA VAL A 110 6.32 1.12 0.93
C VAL A 110 7.13 1.42 2.20
N LEU A 111 6.73 2.42 2.96
CA LEU A 111 7.31 2.75 4.27
C LEU A 111 6.30 3.52 5.13
N THR A 112 6.53 3.59 6.44
CA THR A 112 5.94 4.63 7.29
C THR A 112 6.77 5.91 7.18
N ALA A 113 6.24 7.06 7.64
CA ALA A 113 6.92 8.36 7.50
C ALA A 113 8.36 8.39 8.04
N SER A 114 8.67 7.59 9.07
CA SER A 114 9.99 7.47 9.70
C SER A 114 10.61 6.08 9.54
N GLY A 115 9.93 5.18 8.85
CA GLY A 115 10.33 3.77 8.74
C GLY A 115 11.30 3.51 7.58
N THR A 116 11.85 2.30 7.60
CA THR A 116 12.72 1.81 6.53
C THR A 116 11.91 1.48 5.29
N SER A 117 12.39 1.94 4.13
CA SER A 117 11.76 1.68 2.83
C SER A 117 11.82 0.19 2.48
N GLN A 118 10.68 -0.36 2.08
CA GLN A 118 10.53 -1.74 1.62
C GLN A 118 10.20 -1.71 0.11
N PRO A 119 10.98 -2.39 -0.74
CA PRO A 119 10.71 -2.41 -2.17
C PRO A 119 9.43 -3.20 -2.47
N VAL A 120 8.68 -2.74 -3.47
CA VAL A 120 7.54 -3.44 -4.06
C VAL A 120 7.98 -4.00 -5.41
N PRO A 121 8.19 -5.30 -5.54
CA PRO A 121 8.55 -5.90 -6.82
C PRO A 121 7.42 -5.74 -7.85
N PRO A 122 7.73 -5.52 -9.13
CA PRO A 122 6.73 -5.35 -10.17
C PRO A 122 5.74 -6.52 -10.24
N GLY A 123 4.45 -6.20 -10.24
CA GLY A 123 3.37 -7.18 -10.32
C GLY A 123 3.18 -8.07 -9.10
N ALA A 124 3.87 -7.81 -7.99
CA ALA A 124 3.78 -8.64 -6.80
C ALA A 124 2.56 -8.27 -5.94
N THR A 125 2.03 -9.26 -5.25
CA THR A 125 1.10 -9.07 -4.14
C THR A 125 1.84 -9.29 -2.83
N LEU A 126 1.76 -8.32 -1.92
CA LEU A 126 2.48 -8.29 -0.66
C LEU A 126 1.53 -8.33 0.52
N LEU A 127 1.89 -9.08 1.56
CA LEU A 127 1.43 -8.85 2.92
C LEU A 127 2.31 -7.76 3.53
N CYS A 128 1.73 -6.62 3.89
CA CYS A 128 2.41 -5.51 4.56
C CYS A 128 1.93 -5.43 6.00
N VAL A 129 2.86 -5.50 6.94
CA VAL A 129 2.59 -5.41 8.38
C VAL A 129 3.28 -4.18 8.94
N SER A 130 2.55 -3.36 9.68
CA SER A 130 3.11 -2.23 10.44
C SER A 130 3.10 -2.54 11.94
N ASP A 131 4.19 -2.21 12.62
CA ASP A 131 4.31 -2.19 14.08
C ASP A 131 4.05 -0.78 14.67
N GLY A 132 3.51 0.12 13.85
CA GLY A 132 3.30 1.53 14.19
C GLY A 132 4.49 2.44 13.89
N THR A 133 5.70 1.89 13.73
CA THR A 133 6.94 2.63 13.42
C THR A 133 7.49 2.24 12.05
N ASN A 134 7.59 0.95 11.79
CA ASN A 134 8.12 0.40 10.56
C ASN A 134 7.09 -0.46 9.84
N THR A 135 7.31 -0.68 8.55
CA THR A 135 6.61 -1.70 7.77
C THR A 135 7.53 -2.86 7.46
N THR A 136 6.99 -4.07 7.50
CA THR A 136 7.63 -5.29 7.00
C THR A 136 6.75 -5.87 5.91
N THR A 137 7.36 -6.23 4.78
CA THR A 137 6.62 -6.82 3.65
C THR A 137 7.01 -8.29 3.45
N ARG A 138 6.02 -9.10 3.05
CA ARG A 138 6.21 -10.49 2.61
C ARG A 138 5.51 -10.66 1.29
N ILE A 139 6.19 -11.24 0.31
CA ILE A 139 5.59 -11.52 -0.99
C ILE A 139 4.64 -12.71 -0.82
N ILE A 140 3.35 -12.51 -1.09
CA ILE A 140 2.33 -13.56 -1.14
C ILE A 140 2.33 -14.18 -2.53
N GLU A 141 2.40 -13.31 -3.56
CA GLU A 141 2.42 -13.71 -4.95
C GLU A 141 3.45 -12.87 -5.69
N LYS A 142 4.27 -13.54 -6.51
CA LYS A 142 5.22 -12.86 -7.39
C LYS A 142 4.55 -12.52 -8.72
N GLY A 143 4.64 -11.26 -9.10
CA GLY A 143 4.26 -10.84 -10.44
C GLY A 143 5.33 -11.20 -11.48
N TYR A 144 4.91 -11.26 -12.73
CA TYR A 144 5.81 -11.38 -13.87
C TYR A 144 5.93 -10.03 -14.55
N ALA A 145 7.15 -9.54 -14.73
CA ALA A 145 7.39 -8.42 -15.64
C ALA A 145 7.37 -8.99 -17.08
N THR A 146 6.40 -8.56 -17.87
CA THR A 146 6.42 -8.85 -19.32
C THR A 146 7.32 -7.83 -20.00
N ILE A 147 8.38 -8.31 -20.65
CA ILE A 147 9.26 -7.47 -21.46
C ILE A 147 9.11 -7.81 -22.92
N THR A 148 9.18 -6.80 -23.77
CA THR A 148 9.12 -6.88 -25.21
C THR A 148 10.39 -6.27 -25.80
N ASP A 149 10.60 -6.40 -27.10
CA ASP A 149 11.72 -5.77 -27.80
C ASP A 149 11.82 -4.26 -27.58
N SER A 150 10.69 -3.57 -27.37
CA SER A 150 10.68 -2.13 -27.01
C SER A 150 11.24 -1.83 -25.61
N ASN A 151 11.40 -2.84 -24.76
CA ASN A 151 12.02 -2.71 -23.44
C ASN A 151 13.49 -3.16 -23.41
N SER A 152 14.04 -3.58 -24.55
CA SER A 152 15.42 -4.07 -24.65
C SER A 152 16.42 -2.91 -24.77
N PRO A 153 17.56 -2.90 -24.04
CA PRO A 153 17.90 -3.82 -22.96
C PRO A 153 17.06 -3.59 -21.68
N TYR A 154 16.68 -4.65 -21.01
CA TYR A 154 15.92 -4.59 -19.78
C TYR A 154 16.82 -4.88 -18.57
N ALA A 155 16.96 -3.91 -17.67
CA ALA A 155 17.68 -4.07 -16.42
C ALA A 155 16.83 -4.86 -15.41
N ALA A 156 17.19 -6.11 -15.18
CA ALA A 156 16.49 -6.96 -14.22
C ALA A 156 16.79 -6.53 -12.78
N VAL A 157 15.75 -6.50 -11.93
CA VAL A 157 15.90 -6.28 -10.50
C VAL A 157 15.90 -7.60 -9.74
N ALA A 158 16.65 -7.68 -8.65
CA ALA A 158 16.72 -8.88 -7.82
C ALA A 158 15.32 -9.32 -7.37
N GLY A 159 15.01 -10.58 -7.55
CA GLY A 159 13.72 -11.17 -7.17
C GLY A 159 12.57 -10.99 -8.18
N ALA A 160 12.76 -10.25 -9.26
CA ALA A 160 11.77 -10.15 -10.32
C ALA A 160 11.61 -11.47 -11.07
N GLN A 161 10.38 -11.79 -11.46
CA GLN A 161 10.08 -12.83 -12.45
C GLN A 161 9.82 -12.15 -13.79
N ILE A 162 10.47 -12.62 -14.82
CA ILE A 162 10.44 -11.98 -16.14
C ILE A 162 9.86 -12.95 -17.16
N PHE A 163 8.86 -12.51 -17.90
CA PHE A 163 8.37 -13.18 -19.09
C PHE A 163 8.82 -12.38 -20.32
N ALA A 164 9.78 -12.92 -21.07
CA ALA A 164 10.32 -12.29 -22.26
C ALA A 164 9.53 -12.75 -23.50
N ASN A 165 8.84 -11.83 -24.15
CA ASN A 165 8.22 -12.10 -25.45
C ASN A 165 9.21 -11.79 -26.57
N THR A 166 9.84 -12.83 -27.11
CA THR A 166 10.86 -12.75 -28.15
C THR A 166 10.31 -13.04 -29.56
N THR A 167 8.98 -12.92 -29.74
CA THR A 167 8.32 -13.31 -30.99
C THR A 167 8.78 -12.47 -32.18
N ALA A 168 9.06 -11.19 -31.96
CA ALA A 168 9.47 -10.27 -33.03
C ALA A 168 10.99 -10.12 -33.13
N ASN A 169 11.69 -9.88 -32.03
CA ASN A 169 13.13 -9.64 -32.00
C ASN A 169 13.76 -10.25 -30.74
N PRO A 170 15.09 -10.49 -30.73
CA PRO A 170 15.82 -10.84 -29.53
C PRO A 170 15.68 -9.74 -28.45
N ILE A 171 15.62 -10.16 -27.20
CA ILE A 171 15.57 -9.26 -26.06
C ILE A 171 16.85 -9.44 -25.25
N GLU A 172 17.51 -8.33 -24.95
CA GLU A 172 18.63 -8.27 -24.05
C GLU A 172 18.14 -8.02 -22.61
N ILE A 173 18.63 -8.81 -21.66
CA ILE A 173 18.33 -8.68 -20.24
C ILE A 173 19.63 -8.46 -19.48
N ASP A 174 19.79 -7.28 -18.93
CA ASP A 174 20.91 -6.95 -18.05
C ASP A 174 20.65 -7.51 -16.65
N LEU A 175 21.48 -8.44 -16.21
CA LEU A 175 21.39 -9.00 -14.86
C LEU A 175 22.03 -8.05 -13.83
N PRO A 176 21.55 -8.05 -12.57
CA PRO A 176 22.18 -7.30 -11.51
C PRO A 176 23.66 -7.68 -11.36
N SER A 177 24.52 -6.69 -11.16
CA SER A 177 25.96 -6.88 -10.99
C SER A 177 26.35 -7.69 -9.74
N SER A 178 25.42 -7.81 -8.79
CA SER A 178 25.55 -8.64 -7.58
C SER A 178 24.22 -9.39 -7.41
N PRO A 179 24.13 -10.66 -7.85
CA PRO A 179 22.94 -11.47 -7.57
C PRO A 179 22.81 -11.64 -6.05
N ALA A 180 21.58 -11.46 -5.53
CA ALA A 180 21.31 -11.74 -4.12
C ALA A 180 21.56 -13.23 -3.86
N VAL A 181 22.41 -13.52 -2.88
CA VAL A 181 22.70 -14.86 -2.36
C VAL A 181 21.55 -15.31 -1.46
#